data_75ac5677cf8460b6b52d5a14b76ffa1b
#
_entry.id   75ac5677cf8460b6b52d5a14b76ffa1b
#
_cell.length_a   1.000
_cell.length_b   1.000
_cell.length_c   1.000
_cell.angle_alpha   90.00
_cell.angle_beta   90.00
_cell.angle_gamma   90.00
#
_symmetry.space_group_name_H-M   'P 1'
#
loop_
_entity.id
_entity.type
_entity.pdbx_description
1 polymer ?
#
loop_
_entity_poly.entity_id
_entity_poly.type
_entity_poly.pdbx_seq_one_letter_code
_entity_poly.pdbx_strand_id
1 'polypeptide(L)'
;IATPHGTFRLVVYRDKLSDATHLALVRGPISPDVETLVRVHEPLSVIDLLDAQDATHSWTVAAALEAIDRAGRGVMVLLHRPESAQELRRRAMASETPASSKLDLRNHGIGAQLLRDLNIGRMRLLAKPRKMPSMTGFDLEVTGYEDAPARRAGPG
;
A
#
# COMPACT_ATOMS: atom_id res chain seq x y z
N ILE A 1 -15.04 9.00 -2.78
CA ILE A 1 -14.12 9.90 -3.47
C ILE A 1 -13.90 9.42 -4.91
N ALA A 2 -14.06 10.34 -5.87
CA ALA A 2 -13.77 10.07 -7.27
C ALA A 2 -12.30 10.36 -7.57
N THR A 3 -11.64 9.42 -8.20
CA THR A 3 -10.24 9.56 -8.64
C THR A 3 -10.15 9.32 -10.14
N PRO A 4 -9.05 9.71 -10.81
CA PRO A 4 -8.85 9.37 -12.22
C PRO A 4 -8.83 7.86 -12.49
N HIS A 5 -8.70 7.06 -11.45
CA HIS A 5 -8.58 5.59 -11.54
C HIS A 5 -9.83 4.87 -11.02
N GLY A 6 -10.90 5.57 -10.77
CA GLY A 6 -12.16 5.01 -10.30
C GLY A 6 -12.68 5.72 -9.05
N THR A 7 -13.86 5.30 -8.61
CA THR A 7 -14.51 5.84 -7.41
C THR A 7 -14.35 4.84 -6.27
N PHE A 8 -13.92 5.31 -5.13
CA PHE A 8 -13.64 4.50 -3.94
C PHE A 8 -14.29 5.10 -2.70
N ARG A 9 -14.61 4.25 -1.75
CA ARG A 9 -15.00 4.70 -0.42
C ARG A 9 -13.74 5.02 0.37
N LEU A 10 -13.64 6.25 0.85
CA LEU A 10 -12.52 6.68 1.68
C LEU A 10 -12.84 6.43 3.15
N VAL A 11 -11.98 5.69 3.81
CA VAL A 11 -12.08 5.44 5.26
C VAL A 11 -10.87 6.06 5.95
N VAL A 12 -11.13 6.82 7.00
CA VAL A 12 -10.09 7.51 7.75
C VAL A 12 -9.91 6.81 9.09
N TYR A 13 -8.67 6.46 9.41
CA TYR A 13 -8.30 5.83 10.66
C TYR A 13 -7.38 6.72 11.48
N ARG A 14 -7.61 6.75 12.77
CA ARG A 14 -6.74 7.43 13.71
C ARG A 14 -6.15 6.40 14.67
N ASP A 15 -4.81 6.39 14.77
CA ASP A 15 -4.11 5.60 15.77
C ASP A 15 -4.14 6.35 17.11
N LYS A 16 -4.85 5.81 18.08
CA LYS A 16 -5.02 6.45 19.39
C LYS A 16 -3.74 6.57 20.19
N LEU A 17 -2.75 5.71 19.93
CA LEU A 17 -1.49 5.71 20.65
C LEU A 17 -0.51 6.75 20.13
N SER A 18 -0.42 6.91 18.82
CA SER A 18 0.52 7.82 18.18
C SER A 18 -0.13 9.08 17.62
N ASP A 19 -1.46 9.15 17.62
CA ASP A 19 -2.26 10.19 16.96
C ASP A 19 -2.02 10.27 15.44
N ALA A 20 -1.43 9.24 14.85
CA ALA A 20 -1.25 9.15 13.42
C ALA A 20 -2.59 8.90 12.74
N THR A 21 -2.73 9.41 11.53
CA THR A 21 -3.89 9.20 10.68
C THR A 21 -3.49 8.38 9.47
N HIS A 22 -4.28 7.35 9.16
CA HIS A 22 -4.08 6.53 7.98
C HIS A 22 -5.36 6.51 7.15
N LEU A 23 -5.22 6.23 5.87
CA LEU A 23 -6.35 6.20 4.95
C LEU A 23 -6.50 4.83 4.33
N ALA A 24 -7.74 4.45 4.02
CA ALA A 24 -8.01 3.30 3.19
C ALA A 24 -8.99 3.68 2.09
N LEU A 25 -8.72 3.19 0.89
CA LEU A 25 -9.62 3.31 -0.24
C LEU A 25 -10.21 1.94 -0.51
N VAL A 26 -11.54 1.85 -0.46
CA VAL A 26 -12.26 0.57 -0.54
C VAL A 26 -13.15 0.56 -1.77
N ARG A 27 -13.07 -0.53 -2.55
CA ARG A 27 -13.92 -0.76 -3.70
C ARG A 27 -14.69 -2.07 -3.51
N GLY A 28 -16.00 -2.01 -3.71
CA GLY A 28 -16.88 -3.17 -3.68
C GLY A 28 -17.11 -3.74 -2.30
N PRO A 29 -17.93 -4.81 -2.21
CA PRO A 29 -18.23 -5.46 -0.93
C PRO A 29 -17.02 -6.31 -0.48
N ILE A 30 -16.67 -6.20 0.79
CA ILE A 30 -15.56 -6.93 1.38
C ILE A 30 -16.09 -8.00 2.32
N SER A 31 -15.61 -9.23 2.15
CA SER A 31 -15.96 -10.36 2.99
C SER A 31 -14.72 -11.18 3.34
N PRO A 32 -14.61 -11.70 4.60
CA PRO A 32 -13.42 -12.48 5.00
C PRO A 32 -13.25 -13.78 4.19
N ASP A 33 -14.33 -14.32 3.65
CA ASP A 33 -14.33 -15.60 2.93
C ASP A 33 -13.93 -15.47 1.46
N VAL A 34 -13.84 -14.25 0.96
CA VAL A 34 -13.57 -13.99 -0.45
C VAL A 34 -12.20 -13.34 -0.58
N GLU A 35 -11.41 -13.87 -1.50
CA GLU A 35 -10.09 -13.29 -1.81
C GLU A 35 -10.26 -11.86 -2.29
N THR A 36 -9.52 -10.96 -1.69
CA THR A 36 -9.57 -9.52 -1.96
C THR A 36 -8.21 -9.00 -2.35
N LEU A 37 -8.14 -8.20 -3.40
CA LEU A 37 -6.91 -7.50 -3.76
C LEU A 37 -6.58 -6.45 -2.71
N VAL A 38 -5.34 -6.45 -2.25
CA VAL A 38 -4.88 -5.53 -1.21
C VAL A 38 -3.53 -4.93 -1.59
N ARG A 39 -3.45 -3.63 -1.46
CA ARG A 39 -2.17 -2.92 -1.48
C ARG A 39 -2.01 -2.19 -0.15
N VAL A 40 -0.94 -2.48 0.56
CA VAL A 40 -0.52 -1.67 1.70
C VAL A 40 0.63 -0.81 1.21
N HIS A 41 0.37 0.48 1.06
CA HIS A 41 1.36 1.42 0.58
C HIS A 41 2.04 2.07 1.78
N GLU A 42 3.34 1.87 1.88
CA GLU A 42 4.14 2.45 2.95
C GLU A 42 4.17 3.99 2.83
N PRO A 43 4.59 4.69 3.89
CA PRO A 43 4.52 6.15 3.90
C PRO A 43 5.10 6.78 2.63
N LEU A 44 4.33 7.68 2.03
CA LEU A 44 4.69 8.37 0.81
C LEU A 44 5.73 9.46 1.10
N SER A 45 6.72 9.54 0.23
CA SER A 45 7.60 10.69 0.12
C SER A 45 7.09 11.63 -0.98
N VAL A 46 7.35 12.91 -0.85
CA VAL A 46 7.10 13.89 -1.91
C VAL A 46 7.75 13.47 -3.22
N ILE A 47 8.90 12.83 -3.13
CA ILE A 47 9.65 12.37 -4.31
C ILE A 47 8.91 11.27 -5.09
N ASP A 48 8.00 10.55 -4.43
CA ASP A 48 7.19 9.52 -5.10
C ASP A 48 6.26 10.12 -6.14
N LEU A 49 5.95 11.41 -6.05
CA LEU A 49 5.14 12.10 -7.05
C LEU A 49 5.81 12.17 -8.42
N LEU A 50 7.12 12.02 -8.47
CA LEU A 50 7.89 12.06 -9.71
C LEU A 50 7.81 10.75 -10.49
N ASP A 51 7.35 9.70 -9.84
CA ASP A 51 7.23 8.35 -10.41
C ASP A 51 8.50 7.93 -11.19
N ALA A 52 9.65 8.19 -10.57
CA ALA A 52 10.93 7.85 -11.15
C ALA A 52 11.09 6.33 -11.28
N GLN A 53 11.86 5.89 -12.28
CA GLN A 53 12.04 4.46 -12.58
C GLN A 53 12.63 3.68 -11.41
N ASP A 54 13.43 4.32 -10.57
CA ASP A 54 14.03 3.72 -9.38
C ASP A 54 13.18 3.93 -8.13
N ALA A 55 11.86 3.95 -8.30
CA ALA A 55 10.94 4.16 -7.20
C ALA A 55 11.09 3.08 -6.13
N THR A 56 11.00 3.50 -4.88
CA THR A 56 11.10 2.62 -3.71
C THR A 56 9.92 1.66 -3.58
N HIS A 57 8.83 1.95 -4.28
CA HIS A 57 7.63 1.13 -4.25
C HIS A 57 7.54 0.23 -5.47
N SER A 58 7.26 -1.05 -5.24
CA SER A 58 7.06 -2.02 -6.32
C SER A 58 5.80 -1.74 -7.15
N TRP A 59 4.81 -1.11 -6.54
CA TRP A 59 3.57 -0.68 -7.17
C TRP A 59 3.40 0.83 -6.98
N THR A 60 2.99 1.52 -8.04
CA THR A 60 2.55 2.91 -7.90
C THR A 60 1.14 2.96 -7.34
N VAL A 61 0.77 4.09 -6.74
CA VAL A 61 -0.61 4.30 -6.27
C VAL A 61 -1.58 4.18 -7.45
N ALA A 62 -1.26 4.80 -8.57
CA ALA A 62 -2.10 4.76 -9.78
C ALA A 62 -2.34 3.33 -10.26
N ALA A 63 -1.27 2.54 -10.41
CA ALA A 63 -1.38 1.17 -10.89
C ALA A 63 -2.20 0.30 -9.95
N ALA A 64 -2.02 0.46 -8.64
CA ALA A 64 -2.77 -0.28 -7.64
C ALA A 64 -4.27 0.07 -7.68
N LEU A 65 -4.61 1.35 -7.77
CA LEU A 65 -6.00 1.78 -7.87
C LEU A 65 -6.66 1.27 -9.15
N GLU A 66 -5.95 1.31 -10.27
CA GLU A 66 -6.46 0.77 -11.54
C GLU A 66 -6.72 -0.74 -11.46
N ALA A 67 -5.82 -1.49 -10.84
CA ALA A 67 -5.98 -2.92 -10.68
C ALA A 67 -7.20 -3.26 -9.80
N ILE A 68 -7.38 -2.52 -8.72
CA ILE A 68 -8.53 -2.69 -7.82
C ILE A 68 -9.84 -2.31 -8.52
N ASP A 69 -9.84 -1.22 -9.26
CA ASP A 69 -11.03 -0.79 -10.01
C ASP A 69 -11.43 -1.84 -11.06
N ARG A 70 -10.47 -2.37 -11.80
CA ARG A 70 -10.71 -3.44 -12.79
C ARG A 70 -11.26 -4.70 -12.15
N ALA A 71 -10.74 -5.06 -10.98
CA ALA A 71 -11.22 -6.24 -10.26
C ALA A 71 -12.62 -6.04 -9.67
N GLY A 72 -13.05 -4.80 -9.50
CA GLY A 72 -14.34 -4.46 -8.90
C GLY A 72 -14.39 -4.60 -7.39
N ARG A 73 -13.31 -5.07 -6.76
CA ARG A 73 -13.22 -5.25 -5.31
C ARG A 73 -11.77 -5.21 -4.89
N GLY A 74 -11.50 -4.47 -3.83
CA GLY A 74 -10.18 -4.40 -3.24
C GLY A 74 -10.04 -3.26 -2.26
N VAL A 75 -8.89 -3.24 -1.62
CA VAL A 75 -8.54 -2.23 -0.61
C VAL A 75 -7.12 -1.74 -0.83
N MET A 76 -6.96 -0.44 -0.78
CA MET A 76 -5.65 0.19 -0.72
C MET A 76 -5.51 0.91 0.63
N VAL A 77 -4.54 0.49 1.42
CA VAL A 77 -4.20 1.16 2.67
C VAL A 77 -3.03 2.10 2.42
N LEU A 78 -3.22 3.36 2.78
CA LEU A 78 -2.18 4.39 2.73
C LEU A 78 -1.73 4.68 4.15
N LEU A 79 -0.60 4.14 4.53
CA LEU A 79 0.01 4.43 5.82
C LEU A 79 0.69 5.79 5.73
N HIS A 80 0.30 6.68 6.62
CA HIS A 80 0.82 8.03 6.64
C HIS A 80 1.76 8.23 7.82
N ARG A 81 3.00 8.59 7.51
CA ARG A 81 3.98 9.05 8.47
C ARG A 81 4.71 10.22 7.81
N PRO A 82 4.57 11.45 8.35
CA PRO A 82 5.22 12.61 7.76
C PRO A 82 6.72 12.40 7.62
N GLU A 83 7.23 12.64 6.42
CA GLU A 83 8.65 12.58 6.15
C GLU A 83 9.32 13.85 6.68
N SER A 84 10.42 13.69 7.42
CA SER A 84 11.17 14.83 7.88
C SER A 84 11.91 15.51 6.72
N ALA A 85 12.23 16.79 6.88
CA ALA A 85 13.02 17.51 5.89
C ALA A 85 14.38 16.85 5.64
N GLN A 86 14.98 16.30 6.68
CA GLN A 86 16.24 15.58 6.59
C GLN A 86 16.12 14.28 5.77
N GLU A 87 15.08 13.50 6.02
CA GLU A 87 14.83 12.29 5.25
C GLU A 87 14.60 12.60 3.77
N LEU A 88 13.79 13.60 3.49
CA LEU A 88 13.53 14.03 2.11
C LEU A 88 14.83 14.46 1.40
N ARG A 89 15.66 15.25 2.06
CA ARG A 89 16.96 15.65 1.52
C ARG A 89 17.83 14.44 1.23
N ARG A 90 17.90 13.51 2.16
CA ARG A 90 18.70 12.30 2.01
C ARG A 90 18.24 11.48 0.79
N ARG A 91 16.94 11.31 0.61
CA ARG A 91 16.38 10.57 -0.53
C ARG A 91 16.63 11.28 -1.85
N ALA A 92 16.44 12.59 -1.88
CA ALA A 92 16.61 13.38 -3.10
C ALA A 92 18.07 13.42 -3.57
N MET A 93 19.02 13.39 -2.65
CA MET A 93 20.44 13.47 -2.95
C MET A 93 21.15 12.12 -3.03
N ALA A 94 20.47 11.03 -2.66
CA ALA A 94 21.04 9.71 -2.75
C ALA A 94 21.14 9.28 -4.21
N SER A 95 22.35 8.95 -4.66
CA SER A 95 22.57 8.40 -6.00
C SER A 95 22.18 6.93 -6.09
N GLU A 96 22.10 6.27 -4.96
CA GLU A 96 21.63 4.89 -4.84
C GLU A 96 20.51 4.87 -3.82
N THR A 97 19.41 4.20 -4.18
CA THR A 97 18.33 3.99 -3.22
C THR A 97 18.87 3.09 -2.12
N PRO A 98 18.97 3.56 -0.88
CA PRO A 98 19.32 2.65 0.20
C PRO A 98 18.28 1.54 0.22
N ALA A 99 18.74 0.31 0.27
CA ALA A 99 17.87 -0.83 0.49
C ALA A 99 17.29 -0.71 1.89
N SER A 100 16.38 0.20 2.07
CA SER A 100 15.66 0.41 3.32
C SER A 100 14.47 -0.53 3.33
N SER A 101 14.76 -1.78 3.34
CA SER A 101 13.71 -2.77 3.52
C SER A 101 13.74 -3.36 4.91
N LYS A 102 14.13 -2.60 5.90
CA LYS A 102 13.75 -2.97 7.25
C LYS A 102 12.25 -2.82 7.31
N LEU A 103 11.58 -3.98 7.16
CA LEU A 103 10.18 -4.09 7.42
C LEU A 103 9.93 -3.45 8.78
N ASP A 104 9.27 -2.31 8.79
CA ASP A 104 8.87 -1.71 10.04
C ASP A 104 7.73 -2.56 10.60
N LEU A 105 8.03 -3.40 11.59
CA LEU A 105 7.08 -4.31 12.21
C LEU A 105 5.87 -3.56 12.77
N ARG A 106 6.06 -2.31 13.18
CA ARG A 106 4.97 -1.47 13.65
C ARG A 106 4.00 -1.12 12.54
N ASN A 107 4.52 -0.69 11.38
CA ASN A 107 3.69 -0.41 10.21
C ASN A 107 2.96 -1.66 9.74
N HIS A 108 3.64 -2.81 9.82
CA HIS A 108 3.05 -4.09 9.48
C HIS A 108 1.85 -4.42 10.37
N GLY A 109 2.01 -4.26 11.69
CA GLY A 109 0.92 -4.47 12.64
C GLY A 109 -0.26 -3.54 12.46
N ILE A 110 0.01 -2.26 12.21
CA ILE A 110 -1.03 -1.26 11.95
C ILE A 110 -1.78 -1.62 10.67
N GLY A 111 -1.07 -1.94 9.60
CA GLY A 111 -1.70 -2.34 8.34
C GLY A 111 -2.60 -3.56 8.51
N ALA A 112 -2.15 -4.57 9.24
CA ALA A 112 -2.93 -5.77 9.52
C ALA A 112 -4.21 -5.46 10.30
N GLN A 113 -4.13 -4.60 11.32
CA GLN A 113 -5.31 -4.20 12.09
C GLN A 113 -6.34 -3.46 11.23
N LEU A 114 -5.89 -2.56 10.37
CA LEU A 114 -6.78 -1.84 9.46
C LEU A 114 -7.47 -2.79 8.49
N LEU A 115 -6.74 -3.75 7.95
CA LEU A 115 -7.30 -4.75 7.04
C LEU A 115 -8.36 -5.60 7.74
N ARG A 116 -8.14 -6.00 8.98
CA ARG A 116 -9.13 -6.73 9.76
C ARG A 116 -10.38 -5.90 10.02
N ASP A 117 -10.20 -4.63 10.35
CA ASP A 117 -11.33 -3.72 10.58
C ASP A 117 -12.18 -3.55 9.31
N LEU A 118 -11.54 -3.60 8.15
CA LEU A 118 -12.22 -3.54 6.85
C LEU A 118 -12.82 -4.88 6.42
N ASN A 119 -12.80 -5.88 7.30
CA ASN A 119 -13.40 -7.20 7.08
C ASN A 119 -12.63 -8.07 6.07
N ILE A 120 -11.36 -7.81 5.87
CA ILE A 120 -10.48 -8.65 5.06
C ILE A 120 -10.15 -9.92 5.83
N GLY A 121 -10.21 -11.07 5.18
CA GLY A 121 -9.73 -12.34 5.71
C GLY A 121 -8.69 -12.96 4.81
N ARG A 122 -9.01 -13.10 3.52
CA ARG A 122 -8.12 -13.64 2.51
C ARG A 122 -7.72 -12.52 1.55
N MET A 123 -6.42 -12.39 1.30
CA MET A 123 -5.92 -11.30 0.48
C MET A 123 -4.86 -11.74 -0.51
N ARG A 124 -4.96 -11.17 -1.70
CA ARG A 124 -3.93 -11.23 -2.71
C ARG A 124 -3.20 -9.89 -2.73
N LEU A 125 -1.92 -9.91 -2.38
CA LEU A 125 -1.16 -8.68 -2.21
C LEU A 125 -0.61 -8.18 -3.55
N LEU A 126 -0.82 -6.89 -3.81
CA LEU A 126 -0.16 -6.19 -4.91
C LEU A 126 1.25 -5.81 -4.43
N ALA A 127 2.16 -6.74 -4.57
CA ALA A 127 3.54 -6.63 -4.11
C ALA A 127 4.39 -7.72 -4.74
N LYS A 128 5.69 -7.57 -4.70
CA LYS A 128 6.61 -8.66 -5.03
C LYS A 128 6.59 -9.69 -3.91
N PRO A 129 6.65 -11.00 -4.24
CA PRO A 129 6.75 -12.02 -3.21
C PRO A 129 7.97 -11.78 -2.32
N ARG A 130 7.76 -11.85 -1.02
CA ARG A 130 8.83 -11.74 -0.03
C ARG A 130 8.43 -12.48 1.24
N LYS A 131 9.43 -12.86 2.04
CA LYS A 131 9.15 -13.39 3.37
C LYS A 131 8.49 -12.32 4.21
N MET A 132 7.29 -12.60 4.66
CA MET A 132 6.57 -11.75 5.59
C MET A 132 6.37 -12.48 6.91
N PRO A 133 6.33 -11.75 8.03
CA PRO A 133 5.88 -12.33 9.28
C PRO A 133 4.50 -12.96 9.10
N SER A 134 4.23 -14.04 9.85
CA SER A 134 2.93 -14.69 9.77
C SER A 134 1.81 -13.71 10.09
N MET A 135 0.80 -13.68 9.22
CA MET A 135 -0.41 -12.88 9.39
C MET A 135 -1.50 -13.62 10.15
N THR A 136 -1.28 -14.90 10.49
CA THR A 136 -2.28 -15.73 11.16
C THR A 136 -2.69 -15.17 12.52
N GLY A 137 -1.78 -14.52 13.24
CA GLY A 137 -2.09 -13.85 14.50
C GLY A 137 -3.11 -12.70 14.37
N PHE A 138 -3.36 -12.22 13.15
CA PHE A 138 -4.34 -11.20 12.84
C PHE A 138 -5.58 -11.76 12.12
N ASP A 139 -5.70 -13.09 12.01
CA ASP A 139 -6.74 -13.77 11.22
C ASP A 139 -6.74 -13.36 9.74
N LEU A 140 -5.56 -13.11 9.20
CA LEU A 140 -5.35 -12.78 7.79
C LEU A 140 -4.58 -13.90 7.10
N GLU A 141 -5.00 -14.21 5.88
CA GLU A 141 -4.34 -15.18 5.01
C GLU A 141 -3.88 -14.49 3.72
N VAL A 142 -2.59 -14.59 3.42
CA VAL A 142 -2.07 -14.15 2.13
C VAL A 142 -2.19 -15.30 1.14
N THR A 143 -3.06 -15.15 0.16
CA THR A 143 -3.33 -16.22 -0.83
C THR A 143 -2.36 -16.17 -2.01
N GLY A 144 -1.72 -15.03 -2.24
CA GLY A 144 -0.78 -14.86 -3.33
C GLY A 144 -0.30 -13.44 -3.46
N TYR A 145 0.52 -13.23 -4.49
CA TYR A 145 1.11 -11.92 -4.81
C TYR A 145 0.91 -11.64 -6.29
N GLU A 146 0.78 -10.36 -6.64
CA GLU A 146 0.82 -9.90 -8.01
C GLU A 146 1.93 -8.87 -8.20
N ASP A 147 2.75 -9.08 -9.23
CA ASP A 147 3.74 -8.11 -9.65
C ASP A 147 3.07 -6.95 -10.38
N ALA A 148 3.68 -5.78 -10.25
CA ALA A 148 3.22 -4.60 -10.96
C ALA A 148 3.29 -4.82 -12.48
N PRO A 149 2.36 -4.24 -13.26
CA PRO A 149 2.49 -4.22 -14.71
C PRO A 149 3.80 -3.54 -15.11
N ALA A 150 4.39 -4.04 -16.19
CA ALA A 150 5.61 -3.44 -16.73
C ALA A 150 5.38 -1.95 -16.95
N ARG A 151 6.29 -1.11 -16.42
CA ARG A 151 6.23 0.32 -16.69
C ARG A 151 6.43 0.53 -18.20
N ARG A 152 5.54 1.28 -18.81
CA ARG A 152 5.76 1.72 -20.18
C ARG A 152 7.05 2.51 -20.20
N ALA A 153 7.98 2.07 -21.08
CA ALA A 153 9.06 2.95 -21.47
C ALA A 153 8.41 4.24 -21.96
N GLY A 154 8.65 5.33 -21.25
CA GLY A 154 8.13 6.61 -21.68
C GLY A 154 8.53 6.86 -23.13
N PRO A 155 7.72 7.58 -23.90
CA PRO A 155 8.15 8.02 -25.21
C PRO A 155 9.44 8.78 -25.04
N GLY A 156 10.46 8.30 -25.69
CA GLY A 156 11.78 8.92 -25.67
C GLY A 156 11.74 10.39 -25.99
#